data_4d74ebb052e47295ce0ef42bbae36e90
#
_entry.id   4d74ebb052e47295ce0ef42bbae36e90
#
_cell.length_a   1.000
_cell.length_b   1.000
_cell.length_c   1.000
_cell.angle_alpha   90.00
_cell.angle_beta   90.00
_cell.angle_gamma   90.00
#
_symmetry.space_group_name_H-M   'P 1'
#
loop_
_entity.id
_entity.type
_entity.pdbx_description
1 polymer ?
#
loop_
_entity_poly.entity_id
_entity_poly.type
_entity_poly.pdbx_seq_one_letter_code
_entity_poly.pdbx_strand_id
1 'polypeptide(L)'
;IRDDVESRGLGDVYKRQVAQIYQMLLNNGELNGKRYLSKETCKVFTTTVAKNSRRGLGFDKPDVQNPLKSPCAPSAPVSVYGHTGFTGTCAWVDPDNGLVYVFLSNRIYPNVWNSKLLKLDIRGKIQEAMYQAVLK
;
A
#
# COMPACT_ATOMS: atom_id res chain seq x y z
N ILE A 1 -20.80 -15.86 18.24
CA ILE A 1 -21.54 -15.34 17.06
C ILE A 1 -21.53 -13.81 17.03
N ARG A 2 -21.63 -13.12 18.19
CA ARG A 2 -21.50 -11.64 18.27
C ARG A 2 -20.09 -11.17 17.92
N ASP A 3 -19.07 -11.85 18.41
CA ASP A 3 -17.67 -11.48 18.18
C ASP A 3 -17.26 -11.52 16.69
N ASP A 4 -17.88 -12.42 15.92
CA ASP A 4 -17.56 -12.57 14.50
C ASP A 4 -18.15 -11.44 13.63
N VAL A 5 -19.27 -10.87 14.03
CA VAL A 5 -19.90 -9.73 13.35
C VAL A 5 -19.18 -8.42 13.70
N GLU A 6 -18.78 -8.25 14.96
CA GLU A 6 -18.01 -7.08 15.41
C GLU A 6 -16.60 -7.08 14.81
N SER A 7 -15.95 -8.24 14.70
CA SER A 7 -14.63 -8.33 14.06
C SER A 7 -14.66 -8.02 12.56
N ARG A 8 -15.72 -8.37 11.85
CA ARG A 8 -15.95 -7.98 10.45
C ARG A 8 -16.16 -6.49 10.31
N GLY A 9 -17.00 -5.90 11.16
CA GLY A 9 -17.24 -4.45 11.20
C GLY A 9 -15.96 -3.65 11.50
N LEU A 10 -15.16 -4.06 12.46
CA LEU A 10 -13.88 -3.45 12.79
C LEU A 10 -12.88 -3.57 11.63
N GLY A 11 -12.79 -4.72 10.98
CA GLY A 11 -11.92 -4.92 9.81
C GLY A 11 -12.22 -3.94 8.67
N ASP A 12 -13.48 -3.68 8.39
CA ASP A 12 -13.89 -2.71 7.38
C ASP A 12 -13.63 -1.27 7.80
N VAL A 13 -13.79 -0.94 9.07
CA VAL A 13 -13.43 0.38 9.63
C VAL A 13 -11.93 0.62 9.47
N TYR A 14 -11.08 -0.33 9.86
CA TYR A 14 -9.62 -0.20 9.72
C TYR A 14 -9.18 -0.05 8.27
N LYS A 15 -9.77 -0.80 7.33
CA LYS A 15 -9.47 -0.65 5.90
C LYS A 15 -9.76 0.77 5.42
N ARG A 16 -10.93 1.31 5.79
CA ARG A 16 -11.34 2.67 5.42
C ARG A 16 -10.43 3.72 6.03
N GLN A 17 -10.05 3.58 7.29
CA GLN A 17 -9.15 4.52 7.97
C GLN A 17 -7.77 4.55 7.32
N VAL A 18 -7.18 3.38 7.04
CA VAL A 18 -5.91 3.31 6.31
C VAL A 18 -6.06 3.91 4.92
N ALA A 19 -7.11 3.56 4.18
CA ALA A 19 -7.36 4.10 2.85
C ALA A 19 -7.52 5.63 2.85
N GLN A 20 -8.15 6.21 3.86
CA GLN A 20 -8.30 7.67 4.00
C GLN A 20 -6.94 8.37 4.19
N ILE A 21 -6.02 7.79 4.97
CA ILE A 21 -4.67 8.34 5.12
C ILE A 21 -3.94 8.35 3.77
N TYR A 22 -3.99 7.24 3.05
CA TYR A 22 -3.36 7.13 1.75
C TYR A 22 -4.08 7.99 0.68
N GLN A 23 -5.39 8.14 0.77
CA GLN A 23 -6.16 9.07 -0.08
C GLN A 23 -5.76 10.53 0.18
N MET A 24 -5.56 10.91 1.44
CA MET A 24 -5.04 12.24 1.79
C MET A 24 -3.68 12.50 1.14
N LEU A 25 -2.78 11.51 1.19
CA LEU A 25 -1.45 11.62 0.56
C LEU A 25 -1.57 11.71 -0.97
N LEU A 26 -2.44 10.90 -1.60
CA LEU A 26 -2.74 10.95 -3.03
C LEU A 26 -3.23 12.35 -3.45
N ASN A 27 -4.05 12.98 -2.62
CA ASN A 27 -4.56 14.32 -2.81
C ASN A 27 -3.59 15.42 -2.33
N ASN A 28 -2.30 15.10 -2.22
CA ASN A 28 -1.27 16.06 -1.79
C ASN A 28 -1.56 16.72 -0.43
N GLY A 29 -2.02 15.94 0.53
CA GLY A 29 -2.25 16.36 1.91
C GLY A 29 -3.64 16.88 2.22
N GLU A 30 -4.61 16.65 1.34
CA GLU A 30 -6.00 17.07 1.52
C GLU A 30 -6.97 15.89 1.58
N LEU A 31 -7.92 15.94 2.50
CA LEU A 31 -8.99 14.95 2.64
C LEU A 31 -10.30 15.68 2.99
N ASN A 32 -11.37 15.38 2.25
CA ASN A 32 -12.72 15.95 2.45
C ASN A 32 -12.72 17.49 2.51
N GLY A 33 -11.95 18.16 1.64
CA GLY A 33 -11.84 19.61 1.59
C GLY A 33 -10.99 20.25 2.70
N LYS A 34 -10.41 19.43 3.59
CA LYS A 34 -9.53 19.92 4.66
C LYS A 34 -8.07 19.55 4.37
N ARG A 35 -7.18 20.53 4.46
CA ARG A 35 -5.74 20.32 4.34
C ARG A 35 -5.12 19.93 5.67
N TYR A 36 -4.42 18.80 5.67
CA TYR A 36 -3.69 18.24 6.82
C TYR A 36 -2.17 18.39 6.66
N LEU A 37 -1.67 18.29 5.44
CA LEU A 37 -0.25 18.43 5.11
C LEU A 37 -0.07 19.37 3.92
N SER A 38 1.08 20.03 3.82
CA SER A 38 1.42 20.79 2.63
C SER A 38 1.76 19.85 1.46
N LYS A 39 1.62 20.32 0.23
CA LYS A 39 2.00 19.58 -0.98
C LYS A 39 3.50 19.23 -0.96
N GLU A 40 4.32 20.17 -0.52
CA GLU A 40 5.76 20.04 -0.41
C GLU A 40 6.13 18.95 0.58
N THR A 41 5.49 18.91 1.74
CA THR A 41 5.66 17.84 2.73
C THR A 41 5.32 16.49 2.13
N CYS A 42 4.15 16.34 1.51
CA CYS A 42 3.77 15.08 0.86
C CYS A 42 4.81 14.66 -0.17
N LYS A 43 5.28 15.57 -1.04
CA LYS A 43 6.28 15.30 -2.05
C LYS A 43 7.61 14.83 -1.45
N VAL A 44 8.10 15.48 -0.40
CA VAL A 44 9.35 15.10 0.28
C VAL A 44 9.26 13.67 0.83
N PHE A 45 8.14 13.32 1.46
CA PHE A 45 7.97 11.99 2.05
C PHE A 45 7.78 10.87 1.03
N THR A 46 7.16 11.15 -0.10
CA THR A 46 6.80 10.13 -1.10
C THR A 46 7.82 9.97 -2.23
N THR A 47 8.77 10.92 -2.39
CA THR A 47 9.82 10.84 -3.41
C THR A 47 11.07 10.14 -2.87
N THR A 48 11.82 9.50 -3.78
CA THR A 48 13.13 8.92 -3.43
C THR A 48 14.12 10.01 -3.06
N VAL A 49 14.77 9.87 -1.91
CA VAL A 49 15.69 10.90 -1.37
C VAL A 49 17.17 10.54 -1.45
N ALA A 50 17.51 9.28 -1.71
CA ALA A 50 18.91 8.82 -1.77
C ALA A 50 19.21 8.08 -3.08
N LYS A 51 20.39 8.34 -3.66
CA LYS A 51 20.84 7.72 -4.93
C LYS A 51 20.84 6.20 -4.90
N ASN A 52 21.13 5.60 -3.75
CA ASN A 52 21.28 4.13 -3.60
C ASN A 52 20.07 3.50 -2.88
N SER A 53 18.95 4.18 -2.82
CA SER A 53 17.72 3.66 -2.19
C SER A 53 16.52 3.97 -3.06
N ARG A 54 15.64 2.99 -3.24
CA ARG A 54 14.33 3.22 -3.86
C ARG A 54 13.35 3.95 -2.93
N ARG A 55 13.65 4.02 -1.62
CA ARG A 55 12.72 4.55 -0.60
C ARG A 55 12.66 6.06 -0.58
N GLY A 56 11.46 6.57 -0.30
CA GLY A 56 11.23 7.92 0.22
C GLY A 56 11.39 7.97 1.75
N LEU A 57 11.06 9.09 2.35
CA LEU A 57 11.04 9.24 3.81
C LEU A 57 9.80 8.52 4.39
N GLY A 58 9.99 7.30 4.91
CA GLY A 58 8.92 6.51 5.51
C GLY A 58 8.10 5.65 4.55
N PHE A 59 8.30 5.77 3.23
CA PHE A 59 7.62 4.95 2.23
C PHE A 59 8.60 4.09 1.45
N ASP A 60 8.14 2.89 1.08
CA ASP A 60 8.80 2.02 0.11
C ASP A 60 8.26 2.33 -1.30
N LYS A 61 8.95 1.91 -2.34
CA LYS A 61 8.61 2.13 -3.74
C LYS A 61 8.89 0.86 -4.57
N PRO A 62 8.37 0.77 -5.81
CA PRO A 62 8.73 -0.31 -6.72
C PRO A 62 10.24 -0.43 -6.92
N ASP A 63 10.72 -1.66 -7.02
CA ASP A 63 12.12 -1.94 -7.34
C ASP A 63 12.28 -2.13 -8.85
N VAL A 64 12.53 -1.04 -9.56
CA VAL A 64 12.68 -1.06 -11.03
C VAL A 64 13.97 -1.72 -11.48
N GLN A 65 15.01 -1.77 -10.61
CA GLN A 65 16.27 -2.43 -10.91
C GLN A 65 16.17 -3.95 -10.73
N ASN A 66 15.31 -4.39 -9.82
CA ASN A 66 15.06 -5.80 -9.56
C ASN A 66 13.56 -6.09 -9.40
N PRO A 67 12.80 -6.15 -10.51
CA PRO A 67 11.35 -6.34 -10.47
C PRO A 67 10.90 -7.60 -9.72
N LEU A 68 11.72 -8.67 -9.73
CA LEU A 68 11.42 -9.90 -9.00
C LEU A 68 11.46 -9.75 -7.48
N LYS A 69 12.14 -8.72 -6.97
CA LYS A 69 12.21 -8.37 -5.55
C LYS A 69 11.36 -7.14 -5.20
N SER A 70 10.65 -6.59 -6.18
CA SER A 70 9.75 -5.47 -5.95
C SER A 70 8.67 -5.85 -4.94
N PRO A 71 8.35 -4.97 -3.98
CA PRO A 71 7.23 -5.19 -3.06
C PRO A 71 5.87 -4.90 -3.69
N CYS A 72 5.85 -4.41 -4.93
CA CYS A 72 4.68 -4.02 -5.70
C CYS A 72 4.47 -4.93 -6.90
N ALA A 73 3.28 -4.86 -7.50
CA ALA A 73 2.96 -5.51 -8.75
C ALA A 73 3.91 -5.08 -9.89
N PRO A 74 4.17 -5.95 -10.89
CA PRO A 74 5.00 -5.61 -12.05
C PRO A 74 4.51 -4.40 -12.84
N SER A 75 3.19 -4.20 -12.93
CA SER A 75 2.58 -3.05 -13.62
C SER A 75 2.58 -1.76 -12.80
N ALA A 76 3.06 -1.79 -11.55
CA ALA A 76 3.11 -0.59 -10.71
C ALA A 76 4.13 0.42 -11.23
N PRO A 77 3.73 1.67 -11.58
CA PRO A 77 4.65 2.71 -12.04
C PRO A 77 5.63 3.14 -10.95
N VAL A 78 6.75 3.74 -11.34
CA VAL A 78 7.82 4.18 -10.42
C VAL A 78 7.36 5.25 -9.43
N SER A 79 6.28 5.94 -9.75
CA SER A 79 5.64 6.94 -8.89
C SER A 79 4.98 6.35 -7.66
N VAL A 80 4.60 5.06 -7.70
CA VAL A 80 3.94 4.34 -6.60
C VAL A 80 4.78 4.43 -5.32
N TYR A 81 4.09 4.65 -4.21
CA TYR A 81 4.67 4.65 -2.87
C TYR A 81 3.72 4.00 -1.86
N GLY A 82 4.27 3.43 -0.82
CA GLY A 82 3.50 2.75 0.20
C GLY A 82 4.37 1.95 1.14
N HIS A 83 3.83 0.95 1.78
CA HIS A 83 4.61 0.06 2.65
C HIS A 83 3.94 -1.30 2.83
N THR A 84 4.76 -2.29 3.15
CA THR A 84 4.31 -3.62 3.57
C THR A 84 4.45 -3.78 5.08
N GLY A 85 3.53 -4.50 5.71
CA GLY A 85 3.57 -4.80 7.13
C GLY A 85 4.03 -6.23 7.43
N PHE A 86 4.57 -6.44 8.64
CA PHE A 86 5.04 -7.73 9.13
C PHE A 86 3.94 -8.81 9.12
N THR A 87 2.73 -8.43 9.48
CA THR A 87 1.55 -9.33 9.48
C THR A 87 1.05 -9.69 8.08
N GLY A 88 1.72 -9.19 7.03
CA GLY A 88 1.34 -9.44 5.64
C GLY A 88 0.46 -8.36 5.01
N THR A 89 0.10 -7.33 5.76
CA THR A 89 -0.63 -6.17 5.23
C THR A 89 0.21 -5.40 4.21
N CYS A 90 -0.43 -4.64 3.35
CA CYS A 90 0.23 -3.59 2.58
C CYS A 90 -0.76 -2.49 2.21
N ALA A 91 -0.23 -1.31 1.95
CA ALA A 91 -0.98 -0.21 1.34
C ALA A 91 -0.07 0.53 0.36
N TRP A 92 -0.59 0.82 -0.84
CA TRP A 92 0.12 1.46 -1.93
C TRP A 92 -0.74 2.55 -2.55
N VAL A 93 -0.12 3.65 -2.90
CA VAL A 93 -0.72 4.75 -3.68
C VAL A 93 -0.06 4.78 -5.05
N ASP A 94 -0.87 4.84 -6.07
CA ASP A 94 -0.48 5.10 -7.45
C ASP A 94 -1.00 6.48 -7.86
N PRO A 95 -0.15 7.50 -7.84
CA PRO A 95 -0.57 8.86 -8.20
C PRO A 95 -0.81 9.02 -9.70
N ASP A 96 -0.22 8.19 -10.56
CA ASP A 96 -0.38 8.30 -12.01
C ASP A 96 -1.77 7.85 -12.45
N ASN A 97 -2.33 6.84 -11.75
CA ASN A 97 -3.65 6.28 -12.05
C ASN A 97 -4.73 6.66 -11.01
N GLY A 98 -4.37 7.45 -10.00
CA GLY A 98 -5.31 7.86 -8.94
C GLY A 98 -5.79 6.71 -8.06
N LEU A 99 -4.99 5.67 -7.85
CA LEU A 99 -5.40 4.45 -7.16
C LEU A 99 -4.81 4.37 -5.75
N VAL A 100 -5.63 3.84 -4.82
CA VAL A 100 -5.20 3.43 -3.48
C VAL A 100 -5.52 1.96 -3.30
N TYR A 101 -4.48 1.16 -3.11
CA TYR A 101 -4.58 -0.28 -2.85
C TYR A 101 -4.27 -0.58 -1.39
N VAL A 102 -5.22 -1.20 -0.69
CA VAL A 102 -5.06 -1.63 0.71
C VAL A 102 -5.38 -3.12 0.83
N PHE A 103 -4.43 -3.88 1.32
CA PHE A 103 -4.58 -5.30 1.60
C PHE A 103 -4.29 -5.57 3.08
N LEU A 104 -5.29 -6.05 3.81
CA LEU A 104 -5.16 -6.43 5.21
C LEU A 104 -5.15 -7.95 5.35
N SER A 105 -4.19 -8.45 6.12
CA SER A 105 -4.06 -9.87 6.42
C SER A 105 -3.39 -10.11 7.76
N ASN A 106 -3.50 -11.32 8.27
CA ASN A 106 -2.78 -11.79 9.44
C ASN A 106 -2.08 -13.12 9.13
N ARG A 107 -0.97 -13.06 8.36
CA ARG A 107 -0.21 -14.25 7.95
C ARG A 107 0.44 -14.97 9.13
N ILE A 108 0.62 -14.29 10.25
CA ILE A 108 1.31 -14.86 11.42
C ILE A 108 0.40 -15.73 12.29
N TYR A 109 -0.90 -15.71 12.06
CA TYR A 109 -1.84 -16.58 12.74
C TYR A 109 -2.11 -17.85 11.89
N PRO A 110 -2.22 -19.02 12.49
CA PRO A 110 -1.85 -19.37 13.89
C PRO A 110 -0.34 -19.59 14.08
N ASN A 111 0.47 -19.44 13.04
CA ASN A 111 1.89 -19.71 13.07
C ASN A 111 2.69 -18.60 12.39
N VAL A 112 3.56 -17.94 13.15
CA VAL A 112 4.43 -16.85 12.68
C VAL A 112 5.36 -17.26 11.54
N TRP A 113 5.73 -18.53 11.47
CA TRP A 113 6.59 -19.08 10.41
C TRP A 113 5.87 -19.32 9.08
N ASN A 114 4.56 -19.05 9.02
CA ASN A 114 3.82 -19.15 7.77
C ASN A 114 4.33 -18.11 6.76
N SER A 115 5.03 -18.61 5.74
CA SER A 115 5.63 -17.79 4.68
C SER A 115 4.86 -17.84 3.35
N LYS A 116 3.71 -18.53 3.29
CA LYS A 116 2.97 -18.74 2.02
C LYS A 116 2.61 -17.42 1.33
N LEU A 117 2.14 -16.42 2.08
CA LEU A 117 1.78 -15.12 1.54
C LEU A 117 2.94 -14.45 0.81
N LEU A 118 4.16 -14.56 1.35
CA LEU A 118 5.37 -13.99 0.77
C LEU A 118 5.89 -14.85 -0.39
N LYS A 119 6.00 -16.18 -0.19
CA LYS A 119 6.54 -17.11 -1.21
C LYS A 119 5.71 -17.15 -2.48
N LEU A 120 4.39 -17.00 -2.36
CA LEU A 120 3.46 -17.01 -3.49
C LEU A 120 3.19 -15.63 -4.08
N ASP A 121 3.79 -14.60 -3.49
CA ASP A 121 3.57 -13.18 -3.86
C ASP A 121 2.10 -12.80 -3.99
N ILE A 122 1.29 -13.17 -3.01
CA ILE A 122 -0.17 -12.98 -3.06
C ILE A 122 -0.52 -11.50 -3.17
N ARG A 123 0.21 -10.61 -2.47
CA ARG A 123 -0.07 -9.17 -2.48
C ARG A 123 0.18 -8.54 -3.84
N GLY A 124 1.34 -8.86 -4.44
CA GLY A 124 1.68 -8.38 -5.78
C GLY A 124 0.71 -8.90 -6.84
N LYS A 125 0.33 -10.19 -6.78
CA LYS A 125 -0.64 -10.78 -7.71
C LYS A 125 -2.03 -10.16 -7.61
N ILE A 126 -2.52 -9.86 -6.41
CA ILE A 126 -3.80 -9.18 -6.24
C ILE A 126 -3.72 -7.74 -6.75
N GLN A 127 -2.63 -7.03 -6.46
CA GLN A 127 -2.40 -5.69 -7.00
C GLN A 127 -2.33 -5.71 -8.53
N GLU A 128 -1.64 -6.67 -9.12
CA GLU A 128 -1.56 -6.84 -10.58
C GLU A 128 -2.94 -7.11 -11.20
N ALA A 129 -3.74 -7.99 -10.60
CA ALA A 129 -5.10 -8.25 -11.06
C ALA A 129 -5.99 -6.99 -10.98
N MET A 130 -5.79 -6.15 -9.97
CA MET A 130 -6.46 -4.85 -9.87
C MET A 130 -6.06 -3.92 -11.02
N TYR A 131 -4.76 -3.79 -11.32
CA TYR A 131 -4.30 -2.99 -12.46
C TYR A 131 -4.90 -3.48 -13.77
N GLN A 132 -4.91 -4.77 -13.99
CA GLN A 132 -5.49 -5.39 -15.19
C GLN A 132 -7.00 -5.15 -15.33
N ALA A 133 -7.72 -5.02 -14.21
CA ALA A 133 -9.16 -4.78 -14.21
C ALA A 133 -9.53 -3.29 -14.39
N VAL A 134 -8.70 -2.37 -13.89
CA VAL A 134 -9.03 -0.94 -13.82
C VAL A 134 -8.42 -0.14 -14.97
N LEU A 135 -7.29 -0.57 -15.51
CA LEU A 135 -6.53 0.16 -16.54
C LEU A 135 -6.74 -0.40 -17.97
N LYS A 136 -7.81 -1.15 -18.18
CA LYS A 136 -8.21 -1.63 -19.51
C LYS A 136 -9.03 -0.60 -20.25
#